data_fb69b2c2fb4450ebf8bf0bcc11c58688
#
_entry.id   fb69b2c2fb4450ebf8bf0bcc11c58688
#
_cell.length_a   1.000
_cell.length_b   1.000
_cell.length_c   1.000
_cell.angle_alpha   90.00
_cell.angle_beta   90.00
_cell.angle_gamma   90.00
#
_symmetry.space_group_name_H-M   'P 1'
#
loop_
_entity.id
_entity.type
_entity.pdbx_description
1 polymer ?
#
loop_
_entity_poly.entity_id
_entity_poly.type
_entity_poly.pdbx_seq_one_letter_code
_entity_poly.pdbx_strand_id
1 'polypeptide(L)'
;VLAELREGGLGADRPYVLLMGGSNDVFYSGSDAAARGNMGAMIHQLFSVGVLPVVGIPLPADAPHAPRAWAAAVDFEAAERTMKEYCAWLKRYCTAFGVPYIDFCADFLSPDGSIRSELLLDGLHPTPEGHRLMARRLSAQLKRQG
;
A
#
# COMPACT_ATOMS: atom_id res chain seq x y z
N VAL A 1 -19.22 -2.55 4.99
CA VAL A 1 -18.26 -3.14 4.02
C VAL A 1 -17.45 -4.25 4.66
N LEU A 2 -16.71 -4.04 5.74
CA LEU A 2 -16.08 -5.14 6.51
C LEU A 2 -17.14 -6.06 7.16
N ALA A 3 -18.33 -5.56 7.47
CA ALA A 3 -19.46 -6.35 7.95
C ALA A 3 -20.10 -7.17 6.81
N GLU A 4 -20.25 -6.59 5.63
CA GLU A 4 -20.74 -7.31 4.43
C GLU A 4 -19.74 -8.36 3.95
N LEU A 5 -18.43 -8.10 4.12
CA LEU A 5 -17.38 -9.10 3.96
C LEU A 5 -17.44 -10.19 5.05
N ARG A 6 -18.05 -9.89 6.21
CA ARG A 6 -18.33 -10.90 7.27
C ARG A 6 -19.56 -11.74 7.00
N GLU A 7 -20.59 -11.16 6.39
CA GLU A 7 -21.86 -11.86 6.10
C GLU A 7 -21.86 -12.57 4.75
N GLY A 8 -21.08 -12.10 3.79
CA GLY A 8 -20.81 -12.78 2.52
C GLY A 8 -19.40 -13.33 2.39
N GLY A 9 -18.60 -13.18 3.44
CA GLY A 9 -17.22 -13.56 3.62
C GLY A 9 -16.30 -13.26 2.41
N LEU A 10 -14.99 -13.13 2.64
CA LEU A 10 -14.01 -13.72 1.71
C LEU A 10 -14.24 -15.24 1.76
N GLY A 11 -15.52 -15.63 1.81
CA GLY A 11 -15.96 -17.00 1.86
C GLY A 11 -15.50 -17.72 0.61
N ALA A 12 -15.28 -19.00 0.71
CA ALA A 12 -14.66 -19.90 -0.22
C ALA A 12 -15.08 -19.78 -1.70
N ASP A 13 -16.08 -18.96 -2.02
CA ASP A 13 -16.70 -18.90 -3.34
C ASP A 13 -16.43 -17.59 -4.13
N ARG A 14 -15.73 -16.60 -3.55
CA ARG A 14 -15.45 -15.35 -4.26
C ARG A 14 -13.96 -15.09 -4.40
N PRO A 15 -13.42 -15.07 -5.63
CA PRO A 15 -11.99 -14.78 -5.82
C PRO A 15 -11.68 -13.33 -5.39
N TYR A 16 -10.53 -13.12 -4.79
CA TYR A 16 -10.02 -11.80 -4.46
C TYR A 16 -8.59 -11.61 -4.99
N VAL A 17 -8.22 -10.35 -5.19
CA VAL A 17 -6.87 -9.96 -5.62
C VAL A 17 -6.33 -8.90 -4.67
N LEU A 18 -5.15 -9.13 -4.11
CA LEU A 18 -4.41 -8.12 -3.37
C LEU A 18 -3.63 -7.23 -4.36
N LEU A 19 -3.99 -5.96 -4.38
CA LEU A 19 -3.33 -4.92 -5.19
C LEU A 19 -2.43 -4.07 -4.29
N MET A 20 -1.15 -3.98 -4.61
CA MET A 20 -0.24 -3.03 -3.99
C MET A 20 0.69 -2.46 -5.07
N GLY A 21 0.71 -1.14 -5.21
CA GLY A 21 1.50 -0.48 -6.25
C GLY A 21 1.41 1.04 -6.18
N GLY A 22 2.05 1.70 -7.15
CA GLY A 22 2.06 3.15 -7.30
C GLY A 22 3.36 3.82 -6.86
N SER A 23 4.23 3.15 -6.12
CA SER A 23 5.49 3.73 -5.65
C SER A 23 6.40 4.16 -6.81
N ASN A 24 6.55 3.31 -7.84
CA ASN A 24 7.36 3.64 -9.00
C ASN A 24 6.78 4.82 -9.80
N ASP A 25 5.45 4.91 -9.92
CA ASP A 25 4.81 6.07 -10.56
C ASP A 25 5.19 7.36 -9.83
N VAL A 26 5.14 7.36 -8.50
CA VAL A 26 5.53 8.51 -7.68
C VAL A 26 7.03 8.84 -7.82
N PHE A 27 7.90 7.85 -7.75
CA PHE A 27 9.35 8.08 -7.79
C PHE A 27 9.82 8.63 -9.14
N TYR A 28 9.31 8.09 -10.23
CA TYR A 28 9.77 8.50 -11.56
C TYR A 28 9.04 9.71 -12.14
N SER A 29 7.79 9.96 -11.75
CA SER A 29 7.03 11.10 -12.25
C SER A 29 7.06 12.31 -11.30
N GLY A 30 7.40 12.11 -10.03
CA GLY A 30 7.30 13.14 -8.98
C GLY A 30 5.85 13.48 -8.58
N SER A 31 4.86 12.70 -9.04
CA SER A 31 3.44 12.93 -8.81
C SER A 31 2.73 11.60 -8.53
N ASP A 32 1.66 11.63 -7.76
CA ASP A 32 0.82 10.47 -7.53
C ASP A 32 -0.40 10.36 -8.47
N ALA A 33 -0.52 11.28 -9.43
CA ALA A 33 -1.68 11.32 -10.33
C ALA A 33 -1.85 10.04 -11.15
N ALA A 34 -0.77 9.52 -11.73
CA ALA A 34 -0.81 8.25 -12.46
C ALA A 34 -1.10 7.07 -11.53
N ALA A 35 -0.48 7.02 -10.37
CA ALA A 35 -0.71 5.98 -9.36
C ALA A 35 -2.18 5.93 -8.93
N ARG A 36 -2.81 7.08 -8.67
CA ARG A 36 -4.24 7.19 -8.34
C ARG A 36 -5.13 6.68 -9.47
N GLY A 37 -4.88 7.14 -10.68
CA GLY A 37 -5.65 6.72 -11.87
C GLY A 37 -5.55 5.23 -12.14
N ASN A 38 -4.34 4.68 -12.11
CA ASN A 38 -4.08 3.27 -12.35
C ASN A 38 -4.70 2.38 -11.26
N MET A 39 -4.55 2.73 -10.00
CA MET A 39 -5.13 1.98 -8.89
C MET A 39 -6.66 1.99 -8.95
N GLY A 40 -7.27 3.15 -9.19
CA GLY A 40 -8.71 3.27 -9.38
C GLY A 40 -9.21 2.41 -10.53
N ALA A 41 -8.54 2.44 -11.69
CA ALA A 41 -8.90 1.63 -12.84
C ALA A 41 -8.84 0.13 -12.54
N MET A 42 -7.77 -0.36 -11.90
CA MET A 42 -7.62 -1.77 -11.52
C MET A 42 -8.73 -2.22 -10.55
N ILE A 43 -9.04 -1.40 -9.54
CA ILE A 43 -10.12 -1.69 -8.59
C ILE A 43 -11.45 -1.86 -9.31
N HIS A 44 -11.81 -0.92 -10.19
CA HIS A 44 -13.08 -0.97 -10.91
C HIS A 44 -13.13 -2.10 -11.94
N GLN A 45 -12.02 -2.43 -12.59
CA GLN A 45 -11.93 -3.59 -13.46
C GLN A 45 -12.19 -4.91 -12.72
N LEU A 46 -11.62 -5.07 -11.52
CA LEU A 46 -11.87 -6.27 -10.70
C LEU A 46 -13.33 -6.38 -10.29
N PHE A 47 -13.94 -5.29 -9.86
CA PHE A 47 -15.37 -5.29 -9.55
C PHE A 47 -16.23 -5.66 -10.76
N SER A 48 -15.88 -5.19 -11.95
CA SER A 48 -16.66 -5.45 -13.17
C SER A 48 -16.68 -6.93 -13.58
N VAL A 49 -15.69 -7.70 -13.15
CA VAL A 49 -15.60 -9.16 -13.39
C VAL A 49 -15.92 -10.01 -12.16
N GLY A 50 -16.49 -9.41 -11.12
CA GLY A 50 -16.92 -10.11 -9.91
C GLY A 50 -15.78 -10.54 -8.97
N VAL A 51 -14.58 -10.01 -9.16
CA VAL A 51 -13.43 -10.24 -8.29
C VAL A 51 -13.34 -9.14 -7.23
N LEU A 52 -13.08 -9.52 -5.98
CA LEU A 52 -12.94 -8.57 -4.88
C LEU A 52 -11.52 -7.97 -4.85
N PRO A 53 -11.36 -6.65 -5.03
CA PRO A 53 -10.07 -6.01 -4.79
C PRO A 53 -9.81 -5.87 -3.28
N VAL A 54 -8.60 -6.17 -2.85
CA VAL A 54 -8.06 -5.84 -1.54
C VAL A 54 -6.83 -4.99 -1.77
N VAL A 55 -6.77 -3.79 -1.20
CA VAL A 55 -5.67 -2.87 -1.46
C VAL A 55 -4.64 -2.95 -0.34
N GLY A 56 -3.37 -3.18 -0.68
CA GLY A 56 -2.24 -2.99 0.22
C GLY A 56 -1.80 -1.53 0.18
N ILE A 57 -1.81 -0.85 1.33
CA ILE A 57 -1.21 0.49 1.43
C ILE A 57 0.31 0.32 1.37
N PRO A 58 0.99 0.93 0.38
CA PRO A 58 2.42 0.72 0.17
C PRO A 58 3.27 1.31 1.29
N LEU A 59 4.54 0.89 1.31
CA LEU A 59 5.51 1.32 2.32
C LEU A 59 5.86 2.80 2.15
N PRO A 60 6.32 3.45 3.24
CA PRO A 60 6.82 4.82 3.14
C PRO A 60 8.16 4.85 2.37
N ALA A 61 8.50 6.00 1.83
CA ALA A 61 9.85 6.28 1.31
C ALA A 61 10.65 7.03 2.37
N ASP A 62 11.87 6.56 2.63
CA ASP A 62 12.80 7.15 3.61
C ASP A 62 13.93 7.88 2.85
N ALA A 63 13.70 9.13 2.51
CA ALA A 63 14.59 9.93 1.67
C ALA A 63 16.03 10.00 2.17
N PRO A 64 16.32 10.18 3.47
CA PRO A 64 17.71 10.23 3.97
C PRO A 64 18.54 8.98 3.70
N HIS A 65 17.88 7.83 3.57
CA HIS A 65 18.53 6.53 3.35
C HIS A 65 18.41 6.01 1.91
N ALA A 66 17.81 6.81 1.02
CA ALA A 66 17.68 6.45 -0.38
C ALA A 66 19.03 6.42 -1.11
N PRO A 67 19.18 5.57 -2.15
CA PRO A 67 20.45 5.44 -2.87
C PRO A 67 20.87 6.74 -3.55
N ARG A 68 22.03 7.27 -3.20
CA ARG A 68 22.56 8.51 -3.80
C ARG A 68 22.74 8.41 -5.32
N ALA A 69 23.00 7.21 -5.83
CA ALA A 69 23.14 6.98 -7.27
C ALA A 69 21.85 7.28 -8.05
N TRP A 70 20.68 7.23 -7.40
CA TRP A 70 19.39 7.50 -8.02
C TRP A 70 18.94 8.97 -7.93
N ALA A 71 19.65 9.77 -7.13
CA ALA A 71 19.31 11.18 -6.93
C ALA A 71 19.34 12.03 -8.21
N ALA A 72 20.03 11.57 -9.25
CA ALA A 72 20.02 12.23 -10.57
C ALA A 72 18.66 12.06 -11.30
N ALA A 73 17.87 11.02 -10.95
CA ALA A 73 16.63 10.70 -11.62
C ALA A 73 15.40 10.85 -10.70
N VAL A 74 15.59 10.87 -9.38
CA VAL A 74 14.50 10.87 -8.39
C VAL A 74 14.77 11.92 -7.32
N ASP A 75 13.83 12.82 -7.13
CA ASP A 75 13.77 13.70 -5.95
C ASP A 75 13.14 12.94 -4.79
N PHE A 76 13.96 12.32 -3.95
CA PHE A 76 13.49 11.46 -2.85
C PHE A 76 12.76 12.23 -1.74
N GLU A 77 13.08 13.49 -1.50
CA GLU A 77 12.36 14.30 -0.51
C GLU A 77 10.93 14.61 -1.00
N ALA A 78 10.79 14.94 -2.28
CA ALA A 78 9.48 15.10 -2.89
C ALA A 78 8.72 13.77 -2.93
N ALA A 79 9.39 12.66 -3.26
CA ALA A 79 8.81 11.33 -3.28
C ALA A 79 8.30 10.88 -1.90
N GLU A 80 9.04 11.14 -0.83
CA GLU A 80 8.61 10.86 0.54
C GLU A 80 7.30 11.57 0.88
N ARG A 81 7.21 12.87 0.59
CA ARG A 81 5.98 13.65 0.81
C ARG A 81 4.82 13.13 -0.04
N THR A 82 5.07 12.89 -1.32
CA THR A 82 4.05 12.42 -2.26
C THR A 82 3.57 11.00 -1.92
N MET A 83 4.47 10.11 -1.49
CA MET A 83 4.08 8.78 -1.01
C MET A 83 3.15 8.84 0.21
N LYS A 84 3.44 9.75 1.14
CA LYS A 84 2.58 9.98 2.31
C LYS A 84 1.18 10.44 1.90
N GLU A 85 1.09 11.36 0.95
CA GLU A 85 -0.18 11.85 0.39
C GLU A 85 -0.93 10.73 -0.37
N TYR A 86 -0.22 9.96 -1.17
CA TYR A 86 -0.77 8.82 -1.90
C TYR A 86 -1.35 7.76 -0.97
N CYS A 87 -0.63 7.36 0.06
CA CYS A 87 -1.11 6.41 1.05
C CYS A 87 -2.37 6.92 1.77
N ALA A 88 -2.39 8.19 2.15
CA ALA A 88 -3.57 8.80 2.76
C ALA A 88 -4.76 8.84 1.81
N TRP A 89 -4.53 9.16 0.53
CA TRP A 89 -5.57 9.13 -0.50
C TRP A 89 -6.12 7.72 -0.71
N LEU A 90 -5.25 6.70 -0.79
CA LEU A 90 -5.68 5.30 -0.94
C LEU A 90 -6.64 4.86 0.18
N LYS A 91 -6.32 5.20 1.42
CA LYS A 91 -7.18 4.88 2.57
C LYS A 91 -8.56 5.54 2.44
N ARG A 92 -8.59 6.83 2.07
CA ARG A 92 -9.86 7.55 1.84
C ARG A 92 -10.65 6.97 0.68
N TYR A 93 -9.96 6.67 -0.43
CA TYR A 93 -10.57 6.07 -1.61
C TYR A 93 -11.18 4.70 -1.30
N CYS A 94 -10.42 3.82 -0.67
CA CYS A 94 -10.91 2.51 -0.26
C CYS A 94 -12.11 2.61 0.68
N THR A 95 -12.09 3.52 1.65
CA THR A 95 -13.21 3.75 2.55
C THR A 95 -14.44 4.25 1.81
N ALA A 96 -14.29 5.21 0.89
CA ALA A 96 -15.38 5.78 0.12
C ALA A 96 -16.06 4.77 -0.80
N PHE A 97 -15.29 3.88 -1.43
CA PHE A 97 -15.79 2.87 -2.37
C PHE A 97 -16.03 1.49 -1.75
N GLY A 98 -15.88 1.36 -0.44
CA GLY A 98 -16.08 0.09 0.24
C GLY A 98 -15.06 -1.00 -0.10
N VAL A 99 -13.85 -0.62 -0.44
CA VAL A 99 -12.74 -1.53 -0.76
C VAL A 99 -11.99 -1.87 0.53
N PRO A 100 -11.82 -3.14 0.90
CA PRO A 100 -10.98 -3.52 2.03
C PRO A 100 -9.52 -3.19 1.73
N TYR A 101 -8.78 -2.73 2.74
CA TYR A 101 -7.36 -2.47 2.61
C TYR A 101 -6.56 -3.00 3.80
N ILE A 102 -5.29 -3.26 3.55
CA ILE A 102 -4.29 -3.69 4.54
C ILE A 102 -3.24 -2.60 4.62
N ASP A 103 -3.08 -1.99 5.79
CA ASP A 103 -2.12 -0.92 6.00
C ASP A 103 -0.72 -1.47 6.32
N PHE A 104 0.03 -1.82 5.29
CA PHE A 104 1.41 -2.24 5.45
C PHE A 104 2.33 -1.10 5.91
N CYS A 105 2.01 0.15 5.53
CA CYS A 105 2.77 1.33 5.91
C CYS A 105 2.85 1.49 7.43
N ALA A 106 1.77 1.19 8.15
CA ALA A 106 1.67 1.41 9.59
C ALA A 106 2.77 0.71 10.41
N ASP A 107 3.21 -0.49 9.98
CA ASP A 107 4.27 -1.22 10.67
C ASP A 107 5.67 -0.65 10.46
N PHE A 108 5.83 0.20 9.45
CA PHE A 108 7.08 0.90 9.10
C PHE A 108 7.16 2.30 9.72
N LEU A 109 6.19 2.67 10.55
CA LEU A 109 6.16 3.94 11.26
C LEU A 109 6.25 3.71 12.77
N SER A 110 7.00 4.60 13.44
CA SER A 110 7.01 4.70 14.90
C SER A 110 5.74 5.41 15.39
N PRO A 111 5.41 5.36 16.70
CA PRO A 111 4.24 6.03 17.25
C PRO A 111 4.19 7.56 17.02
N ASP A 112 5.35 8.19 16.84
CA ASP A 112 5.47 9.61 16.53
C ASP A 112 5.33 9.91 15.02
N GLY A 113 5.13 8.88 14.19
CA GLY A 113 4.99 9.00 12.73
C GLY A 113 6.31 9.00 11.96
N SER A 114 7.46 8.90 12.63
CA SER A 114 8.76 8.77 11.96
C SER A 114 8.92 7.40 11.32
N ILE A 115 9.73 7.33 10.25
CA ILE A 115 9.97 6.09 9.52
C ILE A 115 10.93 5.20 10.30
N ARG A 116 10.61 3.93 10.42
CA ARG A 116 11.47 2.90 11.00
C ARG A 116 12.49 2.44 9.97
N SER A 117 13.55 3.24 9.81
CA SER A 117 14.58 3.07 8.77
C SER A 117 15.28 1.70 8.84
N GLU A 118 15.36 1.09 10.02
CA GLU A 118 15.92 -0.25 10.21
C GLU A 118 15.14 -1.37 9.50
N LEU A 119 13.91 -1.09 9.07
CA LEU A 119 13.07 -2.03 8.33
C LEU A 119 13.20 -1.91 6.81
N LEU A 120 13.96 -0.91 6.34
CA LEU A 120 14.18 -0.63 4.92
C LEU A 120 15.66 -0.82 4.55
N LEU A 121 15.95 -1.55 3.48
CA LEU A 121 17.32 -1.83 3.02
C LEU A 121 18.00 -0.59 2.47
N ASP A 122 17.25 0.18 1.70
CA ASP A 122 17.73 1.31 0.90
C ASP A 122 16.78 2.51 0.97
N GLY A 123 16.03 2.61 2.06
CA GLY A 123 14.98 3.61 2.22
C GLY A 123 13.68 3.33 1.46
N LEU A 124 13.62 2.26 0.66
CA LEU A 124 12.48 1.94 -0.22
C LEU A 124 12.02 0.48 -0.08
N HIS A 125 12.94 -0.46 -0.08
CA HIS A 125 12.65 -1.88 -0.09
C HIS A 125 12.75 -2.46 1.32
N PRO A 126 11.80 -3.34 1.72
CA PRO A 126 11.81 -3.90 3.07
C PRO A 126 12.96 -4.87 3.28
N THR A 127 13.51 -4.85 4.50
CA THR A 127 14.43 -5.88 4.99
C THR A 127 13.70 -7.23 5.15
N PRO A 128 14.41 -8.35 5.41
CA PRO A 128 13.78 -9.61 5.78
C PRO A 128 12.82 -9.47 6.97
N GLU A 129 13.15 -8.64 7.97
CA GLU A 129 12.23 -8.35 9.09
C GLU A 129 11.02 -7.54 8.64
N GLY A 130 11.22 -6.52 7.78
CA GLY A 130 10.13 -5.78 7.16
C GLY A 130 9.15 -6.70 6.42
N HIS A 131 9.66 -7.63 5.63
CA HIS A 131 8.83 -8.65 4.95
C HIS A 131 8.07 -9.54 5.95
N ARG A 132 8.68 -9.95 7.06
CA ARG A 132 7.99 -10.73 8.10
C ARG A 132 6.86 -9.95 8.74
N LEU A 133 7.03 -8.66 9.00
CA LEU A 133 5.96 -7.79 9.53
C LEU A 133 4.79 -7.70 8.54
N MET A 134 5.07 -7.49 7.26
CA MET A 134 4.03 -7.47 6.22
C MET A 134 3.28 -8.81 6.15
N ALA A 135 4.00 -9.92 6.18
CA ALA A 135 3.41 -11.26 6.15
C ALA A 135 2.51 -11.53 7.38
N ARG A 136 2.95 -11.13 8.58
CA ARG A 136 2.15 -11.24 9.80
C ARG A 136 0.87 -10.42 9.72
N ARG A 137 0.95 -9.18 9.21
CA ARG A 137 -0.21 -8.32 9.04
C ARG A 137 -1.20 -8.91 8.04
N LEU A 138 -0.74 -9.37 6.89
CA LEU A 138 -1.56 -10.04 5.90
C LEU A 138 -2.23 -11.28 6.49
N SER A 139 -1.46 -12.15 7.13
CA SER A 139 -1.96 -13.39 7.75
C SER A 139 -3.02 -13.13 8.82
N ALA A 140 -2.79 -12.12 9.68
CA ALA A 140 -3.75 -11.73 10.71
C ALA A 140 -5.06 -11.20 10.10
N GLN A 141 -4.98 -10.46 9.00
CA GLN A 141 -6.15 -9.94 8.31
C GLN A 141 -6.95 -11.07 7.64
N LEU A 142 -6.29 -12.01 6.99
CA LEU A 142 -6.95 -13.16 6.37
C LEU A 142 -7.62 -14.07 7.38
N LYS A 143 -6.98 -14.31 8.54
CA LYS A 143 -7.57 -15.13 9.63
C LYS A 143 -8.81 -14.52 10.27
N ARG A 144 -8.91 -13.19 10.32
CA ARG A 144 -10.10 -12.50 10.86
C ARG A 144 -11.31 -12.64 9.95
N GLN A 145 -11.13 -13.08 8.72
CA GLN A 145 -12.16 -13.20 7.69
C GLN A 145 -12.57 -14.66 7.41
N GLY A 146 -11.87 -15.61 8.01
CA GLY A 146 -12.24 -17.03 8.04
C GLY A 146 -12.87 -17.41 9.37
#